data_f67b1dab5b607bec7237b635848ac3e2
#
_entry.id   f67b1dab5b607bec7237b635848ac3e2
#
_cell.length_a   1.000
_cell.length_b   1.000
_cell.length_c   1.000
_cell.angle_alpha   90.00
_cell.angle_beta   90.00
_cell.angle_gamma   90.00
#
_symmetry.space_group_name_H-M   'P 1'
#
loop_
_entity.id
_entity.type
_entity.pdbx_description
1 polymer ?
#
loop_
_entity_poly.entity_id
_entity_poly.type
_entity_poly.pdbx_seq_one_letter_code
_entity_poly.pdbx_strand_id
1 'polypeptide(L)'
;YFSKNYLVQNNSLFLNNTLYNHSRLKFNFKKFIFSTGISVTNYDFKLKNENAVSTLKLNKFLIEPNVDFNYKFGKSSITTSYSYSQKPINEEYIFSESVFVNNRTTIANIPSFDFKKTSSFGLSYFYNNLFKNTTLNVSSRFEKSNGQYLSDFNIDEDFITIKNSFYNVDNSSFTNDIRYSNFIEKLSSTIVFSSTFIENKYPNFVNSSDIRKNTNQIFKNSLQIRTGFDFKVNFEQSLTHNYVFSKSVISNQIESLQNSFKVRYKLNKKIKAAIKWDAFYPNLNDKVNNYNFLDYELTYKLNDNLNFIFIASNLLNVKSFNQVENNDFSVFSSKTNLTERMVLLYVEYTF
;
A
#
# COMPACT_ATOMS: atom_id res chain seq x y z
N TYR A 1 -21.83 -35.97 5.18
CA TYR A 1 -20.98 -37.10 4.79
C TYR A 1 -19.53 -36.65 4.88
N PHE A 2 -18.87 -36.81 6.04
CA PHE A 2 -17.43 -36.67 6.18
C PHE A 2 -16.80 -38.00 5.79
N SER A 3 -16.30 -38.14 4.60
CA SER A 3 -15.52 -39.29 4.20
C SER A 3 -14.04 -38.96 4.27
N LYS A 4 -13.35 -39.74 5.10
CA LYS A 4 -11.91 -39.93 5.23
C LYS A 4 -11.07 -38.70 5.57
N ASN A 5 -10.54 -38.70 6.78
CA ASN A 5 -9.41 -37.90 7.24
C ASN A 5 -8.20 -38.09 6.29
N TYR A 6 -8.03 -37.21 5.33
CA TYR A 6 -6.72 -36.99 4.78
C TYR A 6 -5.99 -36.08 5.77
N LEU A 7 -5.25 -36.68 6.68
CA LEU A 7 -4.18 -35.99 7.40
C LEU A 7 -3.13 -35.63 6.35
N VAL A 8 -3.19 -34.41 5.84
CA VAL A 8 -2.15 -33.83 5.00
C VAL A 8 -0.98 -33.50 5.94
N GLN A 9 -0.08 -34.47 6.15
CA GLN A 9 1.17 -34.26 6.87
C GLN A 9 2.24 -33.81 5.87
N ASN A 10 2.66 -32.56 5.99
CA ASN A 10 3.78 -32.04 5.22
C ASN A 10 5.09 -32.37 5.97
N ASN A 11 5.71 -33.51 5.63
CA ASN A 11 7.01 -33.95 6.15
C ASN A 11 8.15 -33.49 5.24
N SER A 12 8.34 -32.18 5.13
CA SER A 12 9.39 -31.59 4.31
C SER A 12 10.44 -30.92 5.18
N LEU A 13 11.71 -31.16 4.88
CA LEU A 13 12.85 -30.47 5.48
C LEU A 13 13.46 -29.52 4.45
N PHE A 14 13.40 -28.21 4.73
CA PHE A 14 14.07 -27.21 3.93
C PHE A 14 15.30 -26.66 4.66
N LEU A 15 16.45 -26.75 4.02
CA LEU A 15 17.71 -26.19 4.49
C LEU A 15 18.09 -25.03 3.58
N ASN A 16 18.33 -23.87 4.16
CA ASN A 16 18.76 -22.66 3.48
C ASN A 16 20.04 -22.15 4.11
N ASN A 17 21.15 -22.29 3.38
CA ASN A 17 22.43 -21.66 3.74
C ASN A 17 22.69 -20.52 2.78
N THR A 18 22.79 -19.32 3.30
CA THR A 18 23.01 -18.12 2.49
C THR A 18 24.25 -17.39 2.97
N LEU A 19 25.24 -17.25 2.08
CA LEU A 19 26.42 -16.39 2.32
C LEU A 19 26.25 -15.10 1.53
N TYR A 20 26.28 -13.98 2.23
CA TYR A 20 26.06 -12.66 1.66
C TYR A 20 27.25 -11.73 1.90
N ASN A 21 27.69 -11.03 0.87
CA ASN A 21 28.65 -9.96 0.94
C ASN A 21 28.12 -8.72 0.20
N HIS A 22 28.26 -7.55 0.79
CA HIS A 22 27.92 -6.29 0.16
C HIS A 22 29.08 -5.31 0.24
N SER A 23 29.51 -4.80 -0.90
CA SER A 23 30.54 -3.80 -1.02
C SER A 23 29.98 -2.54 -1.67
N ARG A 24 30.29 -1.38 -1.11
CA ARG A 24 29.83 -0.08 -1.64
C ARG A 24 30.98 0.92 -1.67
N LEU A 25 31.13 1.57 -2.80
CA LEU A 25 32.02 2.71 -3.00
C LEU A 25 31.18 3.98 -3.08
N LYS A 26 31.63 5.02 -2.38
CA LYS A 26 30.94 6.32 -2.38
C LYS A 26 31.95 7.44 -2.64
N PHE A 27 31.67 8.23 -3.66
CA PHE A 27 32.45 9.38 -4.06
C PHE A 27 31.65 10.65 -3.77
N ASN A 28 32.23 11.54 -2.95
CA ASN A 28 31.61 12.81 -2.59
C ASN A 28 32.40 13.95 -3.27
N PHE A 29 31.75 14.64 -4.18
CA PHE A 29 32.22 15.87 -4.79
C PHE A 29 31.31 17.01 -4.34
N LYS A 30 31.80 18.24 -4.27
CA LYS A 30 31.05 19.40 -3.71
C LYS A 30 29.54 19.41 -3.95
N LYS A 31 29.10 19.09 -5.15
CA LYS A 31 27.66 19.12 -5.57
C LYS A 31 27.09 17.75 -5.90
N PHE A 32 27.94 16.76 -6.11
CA PHE A 32 27.43 15.43 -6.46
C PHE A 32 27.93 14.36 -5.50
N ILE A 33 27.07 13.40 -5.29
CA ILE A 33 27.40 12.16 -4.59
C ILE A 33 27.11 11.06 -5.60
N PHE A 34 28.15 10.30 -5.91
CA PHE A 34 28.02 9.08 -6.71
C PHE A 34 28.31 7.90 -5.79
N SER A 35 27.45 6.88 -5.83
CA SER A 35 27.75 5.64 -5.14
C SER A 35 27.43 4.46 -6.04
N THR A 36 28.28 3.47 -6.01
CA THR A 36 28.07 2.19 -6.68
C THR A 36 28.32 1.07 -5.69
N GLY A 37 27.50 0.06 -5.76
CA GLY A 37 27.59 -1.10 -4.88
C GLY A 37 27.40 -2.38 -5.67
N ILE A 38 27.88 -3.45 -5.09
CA ILE A 38 27.72 -4.80 -5.57
C ILE A 38 27.41 -5.70 -4.38
N SER A 39 26.32 -6.42 -4.49
CA SER A 39 26.01 -7.50 -3.56
C SER A 39 26.31 -8.83 -4.23
N VAL A 40 26.94 -9.69 -3.48
CA VAL A 40 27.29 -11.06 -3.91
C VAL A 40 26.65 -12.02 -2.92
N THR A 41 25.79 -12.89 -3.42
CA THR A 41 25.10 -13.85 -2.58
C THR A 41 25.29 -15.26 -3.13
N ASN A 42 25.68 -16.17 -2.26
CA ASN A 42 25.69 -17.61 -2.58
C ASN A 42 24.58 -18.29 -1.82
N TYR A 43 23.65 -18.89 -2.54
CA TYR A 43 22.55 -19.68 -2.02
C TYR A 43 22.87 -21.17 -2.14
N ASP A 44 22.69 -21.90 -1.04
CA ASP A 44 22.73 -23.36 -1.01
C ASP A 44 21.41 -23.86 -0.41
N PHE A 45 20.49 -24.27 -1.27
CA PHE A 45 19.18 -24.76 -0.90
C PHE A 45 19.09 -26.27 -1.03
N LYS A 46 18.44 -26.91 -0.06
CA LYS A 46 18.11 -28.31 -0.10
C LYS A 46 16.71 -28.54 0.46
N LEU A 47 15.84 -29.09 -0.37
CA LEU A 47 14.51 -29.54 0.03
C LEU A 47 14.48 -31.08 -0.01
N LYS A 48 14.20 -31.68 1.12
CA LYS A 48 13.95 -33.10 1.25
C LYS A 48 12.47 -33.30 1.61
N ASN A 49 11.74 -33.99 0.79
CA ASN A 49 10.40 -34.42 1.09
C ASN A 49 10.45 -35.92 1.49
N GLU A 50 10.01 -36.23 2.70
CA GLU A 50 10.06 -37.61 3.20
C GLU A 50 9.03 -38.52 2.52
N ASN A 51 7.93 -37.94 2.02
CA ASN A 51 6.88 -38.68 1.33
C ASN A 51 7.17 -38.87 -0.17
N ALA A 52 8.06 -38.10 -0.76
CA ALA A 52 8.53 -38.25 -2.13
C ALA A 52 10.04 -38.50 -2.12
N VAL A 53 10.49 -39.57 -2.79
CA VAL A 53 11.92 -39.96 -2.89
C VAL A 53 12.80 -38.87 -3.56
N SER A 54 12.29 -37.66 -3.72
CA SER A 54 12.95 -36.58 -4.44
C SER A 54 13.61 -35.57 -3.48
N THR A 55 14.90 -35.32 -3.72
CA THR A 55 15.62 -34.21 -3.07
C THR A 55 15.95 -33.18 -4.13
N LEU A 56 15.40 -31.96 -3.94
CA LEU A 56 15.80 -30.81 -4.76
C LEU A 56 17.01 -30.14 -4.10
N LYS A 57 18.03 -29.81 -4.88
CA LYS A 57 19.22 -29.07 -4.44
C LYS A 57 19.51 -27.97 -5.42
N LEU A 58 19.93 -26.83 -4.91
CA LEU A 58 20.41 -25.71 -5.70
C LEU A 58 21.57 -25.04 -4.99
N ASN A 59 22.70 -24.90 -5.73
CA ASN A 59 23.77 -23.99 -5.36
C ASN A 59 23.84 -22.90 -6.43
N LYS A 60 23.69 -21.62 -6.03
CA LYS A 60 23.65 -20.50 -6.96
C LYS A 60 24.36 -19.27 -6.43
N PHE A 61 25.29 -18.79 -7.24
CA PHE A 61 26.01 -17.55 -7.00
C PHE A 61 25.36 -16.42 -7.78
N LEU A 62 25.02 -15.32 -7.10
CA LEU A 62 24.34 -14.17 -7.66
C LEU A 62 25.16 -12.90 -7.47
N ILE A 63 25.12 -12.03 -8.47
CA ILE A 63 25.74 -10.70 -8.47
C ILE A 63 24.64 -9.66 -8.72
N GLU A 64 24.52 -8.70 -7.82
CA GLU A 64 23.47 -7.71 -7.80
C GLU A 64 24.06 -6.29 -7.71
N PRO A 65 24.23 -5.61 -8.84
CA PRO A 65 24.76 -4.26 -8.87
C PRO A 65 23.70 -3.22 -8.49
N ASN A 66 24.18 -2.13 -7.87
CA ASN A 66 23.39 -0.93 -7.66
C ASN A 66 24.25 0.33 -7.92
N VAL A 67 23.59 1.38 -8.39
CA VAL A 67 24.20 2.68 -8.70
C VAL A 67 23.25 3.77 -8.25
N ASP A 68 23.78 4.75 -7.51
CA ASP A 68 23.03 5.93 -7.11
C ASP A 68 23.85 7.19 -7.48
N PHE A 69 23.14 8.19 -7.98
CA PHE A 69 23.68 9.49 -8.30
C PHE A 69 22.80 10.57 -7.68
N ASN A 70 23.40 11.49 -6.91
CA ASN A 70 22.70 12.63 -6.34
C ASN A 70 23.44 13.92 -6.71
N TYR A 71 22.71 14.87 -7.30
CA TYR A 71 23.21 16.20 -7.64
C TYR A 71 22.46 17.27 -6.87
N LYS A 72 23.19 18.10 -6.12
CA LYS A 72 22.65 19.22 -5.32
C LYS A 72 22.97 20.55 -5.98
N PHE A 73 21.94 21.39 -6.16
CA PHE A 73 22.07 22.73 -6.72
C PHE A 73 21.13 23.71 -6.04
N GLY A 74 21.71 24.67 -5.33
CA GLY A 74 20.95 25.62 -4.53
C GLY A 74 20.07 24.90 -3.49
N LYS A 75 18.75 25.11 -3.58
CA LYS A 75 17.73 24.51 -2.71
C LYS A 75 17.16 23.21 -3.24
N SER A 76 17.72 22.69 -4.34
CA SER A 76 17.22 21.53 -5.04
C SER A 76 18.23 20.39 -5.05
N SER A 77 17.70 19.18 -5.23
CA SER A 77 18.51 18.00 -5.54
C SER A 77 17.78 17.10 -6.54
N ILE A 78 18.56 16.43 -7.38
CA ILE A 78 18.10 15.35 -8.25
C ILE A 78 18.81 14.09 -7.83
N THR A 79 18.07 13.01 -7.65
CA THR A 79 18.62 11.69 -7.35
C THR A 79 18.16 10.72 -8.41
N THR A 80 19.08 9.95 -8.97
CA THR A 80 18.79 8.81 -9.84
C THR A 80 19.36 7.55 -9.20
N SER A 81 18.65 6.46 -9.34
CA SER A 81 19.08 5.16 -8.83
C SER A 81 18.79 4.06 -9.84
N TYR A 82 19.66 3.09 -9.90
CA TYR A 82 19.44 1.84 -10.60
C TYR A 82 19.86 0.68 -9.69
N SER A 83 19.05 -0.35 -9.66
CA SER A 83 19.41 -1.60 -8.96
C SER A 83 18.90 -2.81 -9.74
N TYR A 84 19.69 -3.86 -9.70
CA TYR A 84 19.32 -5.19 -10.16
C TYR A 84 19.40 -6.15 -8.98
N SER A 85 18.37 -6.94 -8.78
CA SER A 85 18.31 -7.94 -7.70
C SER A 85 17.71 -9.24 -8.18
N GLN A 86 18.14 -10.33 -7.55
CA GLN A 86 17.64 -11.68 -7.79
C GLN A 86 17.25 -12.28 -6.43
N LYS A 87 15.99 -12.45 -6.20
CA LYS A 87 15.50 -12.98 -4.92
C LYS A 87 14.98 -14.40 -5.10
N PRO A 88 15.32 -15.32 -4.21
CA PRO A 88 14.68 -16.61 -4.17
C PRO A 88 13.19 -16.41 -3.86
N ILE A 89 12.44 -17.42 -4.16
CA ILE A 89 11.02 -17.46 -3.89
C ILE A 89 10.79 -17.56 -2.39
N ASN A 90 9.64 -17.04 -1.94
CA ASN A 90 9.22 -17.15 -0.55
C ASN A 90 9.12 -18.63 -0.13
N GLU A 91 9.53 -18.91 1.10
CA GLU A 91 9.56 -20.26 1.67
C GLU A 91 8.16 -20.90 1.70
N GLU A 92 7.09 -20.12 1.73
CA GLU A 92 5.71 -20.60 1.67
C GLU A 92 5.37 -21.43 0.42
N TYR A 93 6.06 -21.17 -0.71
CA TYR A 93 5.85 -21.89 -1.97
C TYR A 93 6.71 -23.16 -2.09
N ILE A 94 7.57 -23.45 -1.13
CA ILE A 94 8.47 -24.61 -1.16
C ILE A 94 7.72 -25.89 -0.79
N PHE A 95 6.63 -25.78 -0.03
CA PHE A 95 5.84 -26.92 0.43
C PHE A 95 4.82 -27.33 -0.63
N SER A 96 4.85 -28.59 -1.05
CA SER A 96 4.11 -29.10 -2.21
C SER A 96 2.73 -29.67 -1.89
N GLU A 97 2.41 -29.89 -0.62
CA GLU A 97 1.17 -30.55 -0.26
C GLU A 97 -0.02 -29.59 -0.21
N SER A 98 -1.21 -30.10 -0.58
CA SER A 98 -2.44 -29.33 -0.52
C SER A 98 -2.83 -29.05 0.93
N VAL A 99 -3.06 -27.79 1.24
CA VAL A 99 -3.48 -27.32 2.57
C VAL A 99 -4.86 -26.70 2.48
N PHE A 100 -5.76 -27.07 3.40
CA PHE A 100 -7.03 -26.36 3.56
C PHE A 100 -6.79 -25.02 4.25
N VAL A 101 -7.13 -23.93 3.57
CA VAL A 101 -7.10 -22.57 4.12
C VAL A 101 -8.40 -22.28 4.89
N ASN A 102 -9.48 -22.85 4.38
CA ASN A 102 -10.80 -22.85 4.99
C ASN A 102 -11.61 -24.06 4.49
N ASN A 103 -12.86 -24.17 4.89
CA ASN A 103 -13.73 -25.29 4.53
C ASN A 103 -14.07 -25.41 3.02
N ARG A 104 -13.71 -24.41 2.21
CA ARG A 104 -13.98 -24.36 0.76
C ARG A 104 -12.75 -24.06 -0.08
N THR A 105 -11.58 -23.86 0.51
CA THR A 105 -10.38 -23.46 -0.23
C THR A 105 -9.21 -24.33 0.12
N THR A 106 -8.59 -24.93 -0.90
CA THR A 106 -7.32 -25.64 -0.81
C THR A 106 -6.24 -24.91 -1.58
N ILE A 107 -5.02 -24.91 -1.07
CA ILE A 107 -3.83 -24.38 -1.74
C ILE A 107 -2.82 -25.51 -1.91
N ALA A 108 -2.31 -25.66 -3.12
CA ALA A 108 -1.20 -26.56 -3.45
C ALA A 108 -0.08 -25.78 -4.15
N ASN A 109 1.17 -26.04 -3.78
CA ASN A 109 2.32 -25.39 -4.41
C ASN A 109 3.13 -26.40 -5.22
N ILE A 110 3.66 -25.97 -6.35
CA ILE A 110 4.70 -26.69 -7.08
C ILE A 110 6.05 -26.07 -6.69
N PRO A 111 6.87 -26.75 -5.87
CA PRO A 111 8.14 -26.21 -5.43
C PRO A 111 9.06 -25.90 -6.60
N SER A 112 9.74 -24.75 -6.54
CA SER A 112 10.79 -24.37 -7.47
C SER A 112 11.87 -23.60 -6.72
N PHE A 113 13.13 -23.74 -7.16
CA PHE A 113 14.26 -22.93 -6.67
C PHE A 113 14.66 -21.84 -7.66
N ASP A 114 13.73 -21.42 -8.49
CA ASP A 114 13.94 -20.30 -9.39
C ASP A 114 13.99 -18.96 -8.64
N PHE A 115 14.47 -17.94 -9.33
CA PHE A 115 14.68 -16.61 -8.77
C PHE A 115 13.87 -15.57 -9.52
N LYS A 116 13.17 -14.74 -8.78
CA LYS A 116 12.60 -13.51 -9.30
C LYS A 116 13.75 -12.54 -9.58
N LYS A 117 13.92 -12.13 -10.82
CA LYS A 117 14.89 -11.12 -11.26
C LYS A 117 14.18 -9.78 -11.36
N THR A 118 14.74 -8.74 -10.77
CA THR A 118 14.11 -7.43 -10.75
C THR A 118 15.12 -6.35 -11.09
N SER A 119 14.80 -5.52 -12.09
CA SER A 119 15.50 -4.28 -12.42
C SER A 119 14.64 -3.11 -11.97
N SER A 120 15.21 -2.18 -11.23
CA SER A 120 14.51 -0.98 -10.74
C SER A 120 15.30 0.27 -11.13
N PHE A 121 14.61 1.24 -11.71
CA PHE A 121 15.13 2.57 -12.01
C PHE A 121 14.29 3.61 -11.27
N GLY A 122 14.97 4.53 -10.56
CA GLY A 122 14.36 5.61 -9.82
C GLY A 122 14.91 6.97 -10.24
N LEU A 123 14.03 7.97 -10.30
CA LEU A 123 14.38 9.38 -10.49
C LEU A 123 13.59 10.19 -9.48
N SER A 124 14.26 11.08 -8.73
CA SER A 124 13.58 11.99 -7.84
C SER A 124 14.16 13.40 -7.93
N TYR A 125 13.27 14.37 -7.83
CA TYR A 125 13.59 15.79 -7.69
C TYR A 125 13.03 16.27 -6.36
N PHE A 126 13.87 16.91 -5.58
CA PHE A 126 13.51 17.49 -4.30
C PHE A 126 13.90 18.97 -4.27
N TYR A 127 12.95 19.83 -3.94
CA TYR A 127 13.15 21.25 -3.68
C TYR A 127 12.68 21.58 -2.27
N ASN A 128 13.51 22.32 -1.50
CA ASN A 128 13.18 22.76 -0.17
C ASN A 128 13.64 24.20 0.07
N ASN A 129 12.70 25.08 0.30
CA ASN A 129 12.97 26.46 0.65
C ASN A 129 12.40 26.77 2.03
N LEU A 130 13.24 26.66 3.04
CA LEU A 130 12.86 26.89 4.44
C LEU A 130 12.35 28.31 4.67
N PHE A 131 12.91 29.33 3.99
CA PHE A 131 12.48 30.72 4.14
C PHE A 131 11.09 30.99 3.61
N LYS A 132 10.64 30.24 2.60
CA LYS A 132 9.29 30.34 2.03
C LYS A 132 8.38 29.20 2.49
N ASN A 133 8.85 28.36 3.43
CA ASN A 133 8.13 27.18 3.89
C ASN A 133 7.54 26.36 2.73
N THR A 134 8.34 26.21 1.64
CA THR A 134 7.92 25.53 0.42
C THR A 134 8.74 24.29 0.20
N THR A 135 8.07 23.16 -0.02
CA THR A 135 8.70 21.90 -0.40
C THR A 135 8.02 21.34 -1.65
N LEU A 136 8.81 20.78 -2.56
CA LEU A 136 8.33 20.00 -3.70
C LEU A 136 9.14 18.73 -3.78
N ASN A 137 8.46 17.60 -3.83
CA ASN A 137 9.03 16.29 -4.10
C ASN A 137 8.34 15.71 -5.32
N VAL A 138 9.10 15.31 -6.32
CA VAL A 138 8.63 14.57 -7.50
C VAL A 138 9.49 13.33 -7.61
N SER A 139 8.88 12.16 -7.65
CA SER A 139 9.61 10.91 -7.82
C SER A 139 8.93 10.00 -8.81
N SER A 140 9.74 9.33 -9.62
CA SER A 140 9.29 8.32 -10.57
C SER A 140 10.11 7.06 -10.37
N ARG A 141 9.45 5.91 -10.33
CA ARG A 141 10.08 4.61 -10.23
C ARG A 141 9.49 3.66 -11.26
N PHE A 142 10.36 3.07 -12.03
CA PHE A 142 10.04 1.97 -12.92
C PHE A 142 10.70 0.70 -12.44
N GLU A 143 9.93 -0.36 -12.36
CA GLU A 143 10.39 -1.69 -11.97
C GLU A 143 9.93 -2.70 -13.01
N LYS A 144 10.87 -3.51 -13.50
CA LYS A 144 10.57 -4.67 -14.34
C LYS A 144 11.10 -5.91 -13.66
N SER A 145 10.26 -6.92 -13.50
CA SER A 145 10.67 -8.21 -12.95
C SER A 145 10.29 -9.35 -13.88
N ASN A 146 11.09 -10.39 -13.84
CA ASN A 146 10.86 -11.66 -14.53
C ASN A 146 10.94 -12.80 -13.53
N GLY A 147 10.04 -13.75 -13.67
CA GLY A 147 9.93 -14.89 -12.77
C GLY A 147 9.08 -14.59 -11.54
N GLN A 148 7.99 -15.32 -11.39
CA GLN A 148 7.10 -15.25 -10.24
C GLN A 148 6.24 -16.50 -10.09
N TYR A 149 5.73 -16.73 -8.89
CA TYR A 149 4.62 -17.65 -8.71
C TYR A 149 3.34 -17.02 -9.24
N LEU A 150 2.61 -17.79 -10.00
CA LEU A 150 1.23 -17.49 -10.39
C LEU A 150 0.32 -18.51 -9.75
N SER A 151 -0.80 -18.01 -9.25
CA SER A 151 -1.88 -18.83 -8.72
C SER A 151 -2.87 -19.12 -9.84
N ASP A 152 -3.11 -20.40 -10.10
CA ASP A 152 -4.23 -20.85 -10.91
C ASP A 152 -5.40 -21.14 -9.99
N PHE A 153 -6.47 -20.37 -10.15
CA PHE A 153 -7.70 -20.51 -9.38
C PHE A 153 -8.66 -21.41 -10.15
N ASN A 154 -8.83 -22.63 -9.71
CA ASN A 154 -9.88 -23.50 -10.21
C ASN A 154 -11.11 -23.34 -9.29
N ILE A 155 -12.10 -22.64 -9.79
CA ILE A 155 -13.32 -22.27 -9.08
C ILE A 155 -14.44 -23.19 -9.55
N ASP A 156 -14.95 -24.01 -8.64
CA ASP A 156 -16.13 -24.85 -8.77
C ASP A 156 -17.25 -24.32 -7.85
N GLU A 157 -18.48 -24.81 -7.96
CA GLU A 157 -19.61 -24.33 -7.19
C GLU A 157 -19.38 -24.35 -5.66
N ASP A 158 -18.71 -25.42 -5.18
CA ASP A 158 -18.51 -25.64 -3.74
C ASP A 158 -17.08 -25.39 -3.26
N PHE A 159 -16.08 -25.46 -4.17
CA PHE A 159 -14.69 -25.44 -3.80
C PHE A 159 -13.83 -24.53 -4.68
N ILE A 160 -12.81 -23.96 -4.06
CA ILE A 160 -11.75 -23.23 -4.74
C ILE A 160 -10.44 -24.01 -4.52
N THR A 161 -9.82 -24.44 -5.61
CA THR A 161 -8.47 -25.02 -5.58
C THR A 161 -7.50 -24.00 -6.16
N ILE A 162 -6.51 -23.61 -5.36
CA ILE A 162 -5.45 -22.68 -5.76
C ILE A 162 -4.18 -23.49 -5.98
N LYS A 163 -3.66 -23.47 -7.19
CA LYS A 163 -2.39 -24.12 -7.54
C LYS A 163 -1.35 -23.06 -7.86
N ASN A 164 -0.32 -22.98 -7.03
CA ASN A 164 0.77 -22.03 -7.22
C ASN A 164 1.93 -22.71 -7.96
N SER A 165 2.37 -22.12 -9.07
CA SER A 165 3.48 -22.60 -9.87
C SER A 165 4.36 -21.43 -10.29
N PHE A 166 5.66 -21.69 -10.41
CA PHE A 166 6.61 -20.69 -10.88
C PHE A 166 6.61 -20.55 -12.41
N TYR A 167 6.56 -19.34 -12.89
CA TYR A 167 6.60 -19.02 -14.31
C TYR A 167 7.61 -17.90 -14.60
N ASN A 168 8.35 -18.07 -15.71
CA ASN A 168 9.25 -17.04 -16.24
C ASN A 168 8.46 -16.02 -17.07
N VAL A 169 7.68 -15.21 -16.39
CA VAL A 169 6.82 -14.18 -17.00
C VAL A 169 7.21 -12.81 -16.50
N ASP A 170 7.01 -11.82 -17.36
CA ASP A 170 7.34 -10.43 -17.05
C ASP A 170 6.22 -9.73 -16.30
N ASN A 171 6.62 -8.97 -15.27
CA ASN A 171 5.81 -7.94 -14.61
C ASN A 171 6.47 -6.61 -14.78
N SER A 172 5.69 -5.55 -14.79
CA SER A 172 6.22 -4.20 -14.67
C SER A 172 5.34 -3.33 -13.77
N SER A 173 5.99 -2.44 -13.04
CA SER A 173 5.34 -1.43 -12.22
C SER A 173 5.96 -0.08 -12.53
N PHE A 174 5.13 0.92 -12.72
CA PHE A 174 5.52 2.32 -12.82
C PHE A 174 4.79 3.10 -11.75
N THR A 175 5.53 3.84 -10.92
CA THR A 175 4.97 4.72 -9.89
C THR A 175 5.51 6.12 -10.10
N ASN A 176 4.62 7.10 -10.06
CA ASN A 176 4.96 8.51 -10.10
C ASN A 176 4.26 9.21 -8.94
N ASP A 177 5.04 9.90 -8.08
CA ASP A 177 4.56 10.64 -6.93
C ASP A 177 4.97 12.10 -7.03
N ILE A 178 4.00 12.98 -6.78
CA ILE A 178 4.21 14.42 -6.66
C ILE A 178 3.67 14.85 -5.31
N ARG A 179 4.46 15.58 -4.56
CA ARG A 179 4.03 16.22 -3.32
C ARG A 179 4.55 17.65 -3.26
N TYR A 180 3.63 18.56 -3.16
CA TYR A 180 3.89 19.99 -2.98
C TYR A 180 3.31 20.44 -1.64
N SER A 181 4.08 21.20 -0.87
CA SER A 181 3.61 21.84 0.35
C SER A 181 4.12 23.27 0.42
N ASN A 182 3.24 24.18 0.76
CA ASN A 182 3.57 25.58 0.90
C ASN A 182 2.77 26.23 2.03
N PHE A 183 3.45 27.04 2.85
CA PHE A 183 2.79 27.92 3.81
C PHE A 183 2.68 29.32 3.20
N ILE A 184 1.46 29.80 3.08
CA ILE A 184 1.13 31.14 2.54
C ILE A 184 0.95 32.08 3.71
N GLU A 185 1.96 32.92 3.98
CA GLU A 185 1.98 33.84 5.13
C GLU A 185 0.77 34.78 5.15
N LYS A 186 0.43 35.40 4.00
CA LYS A 186 -0.72 36.30 3.88
C LYS A 186 -2.07 35.69 4.28
N LEU A 187 -2.19 34.38 4.13
CA LEU A 187 -3.38 33.61 4.45
C LEU A 187 -3.20 32.79 5.73
N SER A 188 -2.03 32.89 6.39
CA SER A 188 -1.66 32.03 7.53
C SER A 188 -2.08 30.56 7.32
N SER A 189 -1.85 30.05 6.12
CA SER A 189 -2.40 28.75 5.70
C SER A 189 -1.38 27.88 5.04
N THR A 190 -1.43 26.58 5.35
CA THR A 190 -0.64 25.55 4.68
C THR A 190 -1.49 24.86 3.63
N ILE A 191 -0.99 24.78 2.42
CA ILE A 191 -1.56 23.98 1.33
C ILE A 191 -0.62 22.81 1.07
N VAL A 192 -1.18 21.59 1.03
CA VAL A 192 -0.48 20.36 0.63
C VAL A 192 -1.24 19.75 -0.52
N PHE A 193 -0.57 19.56 -1.64
CA PHE A 193 -1.07 18.80 -2.77
C PHE A 193 -0.23 17.54 -2.92
N SER A 194 -0.88 16.40 -3.14
CA SER A 194 -0.20 15.16 -3.52
C SER A 194 -0.95 14.47 -4.64
N SER A 195 -0.17 13.88 -5.55
CA SER A 195 -0.68 13.08 -6.67
C SER A 195 0.19 11.86 -6.82
N THR A 196 -0.44 10.69 -6.84
CA THR A 196 0.22 9.40 -7.08
C THR A 196 -0.42 8.74 -8.27
N PHE A 197 0.41 8.31 -9.21
CA PHE A 197 0.03 7.43 -10.32
C PHE A 197 0.77 6.12 -10.20
N ILE A 198 0.06 5.00 -10.27
CA ILE A 198 0.64 3.66 -10.27
C ILE A 198 0.08 2.90 -11.47
N GLU A 199 0.94 2.33 -12.31
CA GLU A 199 0.57 1.36 -13.32
C GLU A 199 1.28 0.04 -13.04
N ASN A 200 0.51 -1.04 -12.88
CA ASN A 200 1.02 -2.40 -12.74
C ASN A 200 0.55 -3.25 -13.92
N LYS A 201 1.48 -3.95 -14.56
CA LYS A 201 1.20 -4.95 -15.59
C LYS A 201 1.69 -6.30 -15.08
N TYR A 202 0.78 -7.25 -14.99
CA TYR A 202 1.07 -8.57 -14.42
C TYR A 202 0.22 -9.65 -15.11
N PRO A 203 0.77 -10.86 -15.24
CA PRO A 203 0.00 -12.01 -15.73
C PRO A 203 -0.73 -12.71 -14.59
N ASN A 204 -1.82 -13.38 -14.90
CA ASN A 204 -2.50 -14.34 -14.01
C ASN A 204 -3.18 -15.48 -14.80
N PHE A 205 -3.72 -16.45 -14.04
CA PHE A 205 -4.58 -17.53 -14.55
C PHE A 205 -5.92 -17.54 -13.82
N VAL A 206 -6.95 -18.03 -14.48
CA VAL A 206 -8.22 -18.40 -13.85
C VAL A 206 -8.80 -19.61 -14.60
N ASN A 207 -9.23 -20.65 -13.87
CA ASN A 207 -9.79 -21.88 -14.39
C ASN A 207 -8.91 -22.54 -15.47
N SER A 208 -7.61 -22.65 -15.18
CA SER A 208 -6.63 -23.27 -16.07
C SER A 208 -6.61 -22.69 -17.49
N SER A 209 -6.97 -21.41 -17.62
CA SER A 209 -6.97 -20.70 -18.90
C SER A 209 -5.53 -20.39 -19.36
N ASP A 210 -5.39 -19.83 -20.56
CA ASP A 210 -4.13 -19.24 -20.98
C ASP A 210 -3.72 -18.07 -20.07
N ILE A 211 -2.41 -17.78 -20.04
CA ILE A 211 -1.87 -16.65 -19.27
C ILE A 211 -2.52 -15.35 -19.75
N ARG A 212 -3.28 -14.71 -18.87
CA ARG A 212 -3.93 -13.44 -19.12
C ARG A 212 -3.00 -12.29 -18.71
N LYS A 213 -2.99 -11.24 -19.51
CA LYS A 213 -2.25 -10.01 -19.21
C LYS A 213 -3.19 -9.00 -18.58
N ASN A 214 -2.86 -8.56 -17.40
CA ASN A 214 -3.64 -7.58 -16.65
C ASN A 214 -2.88 -6.25 -16.56
N THR A 215 -3.63 -5.16 -16.59
CA THR A 215 -3.14 -3.82 -16.33
C THR A 215 -4.02 -3.19 -15.26
N ASN A 216 -3.41 -2.70 -14.21
CA ASN A 216 -4.08 -1.95 -13.16
C ASN A 216 -3.45 -0.55 -13.06
N GLN A 217 -4.27 0.49 -13.18
CA GLN A 217 -3.87 1.89 -13.07
C GLN A 217 -4.62 2.53 -11.92
N ILE A 218 -3.87 3.22 -11.06
CA ILE A 218 -4.40 3.91 -9.90
C ILE A 218 -3.94 5.37 -9.97
N PHE A 219 -4.89 6.29 -9.95
CA PHE A 219 -4.65 7.71 -9.75
C PHE A 219 -5.22 8.12 -8.41
N LYS A 220 -4.38 8.67 -7.55
CA LYS A 220 -4.79 9.20 -6.27
C LYS A 220 -4.33 10.64 -6.15
N ASN A 221 -5.28 11.57 -6.05
CA ASN A 221 -5.02 12.99 -5.86
C ASN A 221 -5.55 13.44 -4.52
N SER A 222 -4.79 14.25 -3.80
CA SER A 222 -5.20 14.79 -2.51
C SER A 222 -4.82 16.26 -2.41
N LEU A 223 -5.75 17.07 -1.96
CA LEU A 223 -5.55 18.48 -1.63
C LEU A 223 -5.93 18.69 -0.17
N GLN A 224 -4.99 19.21 0.61
CA GLN A 224 -5.22 19.56 2.01
C GLN A 224 -4.93 21.05 2.21
N ILE A 225 -5.83 21.76 2.86
CA ILE A 225 -5.68 23.15 3.26
C ILE A 225 -5.90 23.21 4.76
N ARG A 226 -4.95 23.81 5.48
CA ARG A 226 -5.06 24.05 6.92
C ARG A 226 -4.73 25.50 7.21
N THR A 227 -5.66 26.19 7.87
CA THR A 227 -5.43 27.55 8.33
C THR A 227 -4.79 27.56 9.72
N GLY A 228 -4.04 28.63 10.00
CA GLY A 228 -3.40 28.90 11.30
C GLY A 228 -3.63 30.36 11.70
N PHE A 229 -4.89 30.81 11.63
CA PHE A 229 -5.25 32.18 11.98
C PHE A 229 -5.04 32.44 13.47
N ASP A 230 -4.66 33.67 13.82
CA ASP A 230 -4.55 34.10 15.21
C ASP A 230 -5.92 34.34 15.87
N PHE A 231 -6.98 34.42 15.07
CA PHE A 231 -8.34 34.55 15.62
C PHE A 231 -8.94 33.17 15.99
N LYS A 232 -10.12 33.19 16.61
CA LYS A 232 -10.72 32.04 17.31
C LYS A 232 -11.10 30.87 16.41
N VAL A 233 -11.22 31.05 15.10
CA VAL A 233 -11.68 30.01 14.15
C VAL A 233 -10.59 29.61 13.21
N ASN A 234 -10.37 28.29 13.05
CA ASN A 234 -9.47 27.71 12.06
C ASN A 234 -10.16 26.57 11.31
N PHE A 235 -9.75 26.36 10.08
CA PHE A 235 -10.33 25.37 9.16
C PHE A 235 -9.27 24.37 8.71
N GLU A 236 -9.72 23.16 8.51
CA GLU A 236 -8.94 22.12 7.84
C GLU A 236 -9.85 21.45 6.80
N GLN A 237 -9.42 21.47 5.56
CA GLN A 237 -10.09 20.85 4.43
C GLN A 237 -9.18 19.81 3.84
N SER A 238 -9.67 18.59 3.63
CA SER A 238 -8.97 17.53 2.90
C SER A 238 -9.90 16.94 1.86
N LEU A 239 -9.47 16.94 0.62
CA LEU A 239 -10.17 16.34 -0.51
C LEU A 239 -9.27 15.26 -1.10
N THR A 240 -9.76 14.03 -1.20
CA THR A 240 -9.02 12.92 -1.82
C THR A 240 -9.90 12.31 -2.91
N HIS A 241 -9.35 12.25 -4.11
CA HIS A 241 -9.95 11.63 -5.28
C HIS A 241 -9.12 10.41 -5.66
N ASN A 242 -9.78 9.25 -5.84
CA ASN A 242 -9.13 8.03 -6.33
C ASN A 242 -9.85 7.56 -7.59
N TYR A 243 -9.06 7.21 -8.59
CA TYR A 243 -9.52 6.56 -9.80
C TYR A 243 -8.72 5.27 -9.98
N VAL A 244 -9.42 4.16 -10.09
CA VAL A 244 -8.85 2.82 -10.30
C VAL A 244 -9.40 2.29 -11.62
N PHE A 245 -8.52 1.95 -12.53
CA PHE A 245 -8.84 1.30 -13.80
C PHE A 245 -8.12 -0.03 -13.86
N SER A 246 -8.89 -1.11 -14.05
CA SER A 246 -8.38 -2.47 -14.21
C SER A 246 -8.80 -3.01 -15.56
N LYS A 247 -7.85 -3.52 -16.31
CA LYS A 247 -8.07 -4.16 -17.62
C LYS A 247 -7.48 -5.55 -17.62
N SER A 248 -8.34 -6.52 -17.89
CA SER A 248 -8.03 -7.92 -18.16
C SER A 248 -8.79 -8.35 -19.40
N VAL A 249 -9.53 -9.44 -19.34
CA VAL A 249 -10.55 -9.83 -20.34
C VAL A 249 -11.68 -8.80 -20.35
N ILE A 250 -12.03 -8.29 -19.19
CA ILE A 250 -13.04 -7.24 -18.99
C ILE A 250 -12.33 -6.00 -18.40
N SER A 251 -12.80 -4.83 -18.79
CA SER A 251 -12.34 -3.56 -18.20
C SER A 251 -13.31 -3.14 -17.11
N ASN A 252 -12.78 -2.68 -15.99
CA ASN A 252 -13.53 -2.13 -14.88
C ASN A 252 -12.89 -0.82 -14.41
N GLN A 253 -13.73 0.14 -14.00
CA GLN A 253 -13.27 1.41 -13.44
C GLN A 253 -14.10 1.77 -12.21
N ILE A 254 -13.42 2.28 -11.20
CA ILE A 254 -14.02 2.78 -9.98
C ILE A 254 -13.43 4.16 -9.70
N GLU A 255 -14.30 5.11 -9.46
CA GLU A 255 -13.93 6.48 -9.11
C GLU A 255 -14.54 6.83 -7.77
N SER A 256 -13.73 7.23 -6.80
CA SER A 256 -14.18 7.57 -5.45
C SER A 256 -13.69 8.94 -5.00
N LEU A 257 -14.47 9.59 -4.16
CA LEU A 257 -14.16 10.89 -3.59
C LEU A 257 -14.38 10.84 -2.08
N GLN A 258 -13.40 11.34 -1.35
CA GLN A 258 -13.51 11.58 0.08
C GLN A 258 -13.27 13.06 0.36
N ASN A 259 -14.18 13.66 1.07
CA ASN A 259 -14.08 15.04 1.53
C ASN A 259 -14.13 15.07 3.06
N SER A 260 -13.20 15.76 3.70
CA SER A 260 -13.15 15.96 5.14
C SER A 260 -13.00 17.45 5.41
N PHE A 261 -13.97 18.03 6.10
CA PHE A 261 -13.95 19.43 6.50
C PHE A 261 -14.07 19.54 8.02
N LYS A 262 -13.11 20.21 8.65
CA LYS A 262 -13.07 20.40 10.09
C LYS A 262 -12.97 21.89 10.42
N VAL A 263 -13.87 22.38 11.24
CA VAL A 263 -13.84 23.71 11.84
C VAL A 263 -13.41 23.57 13.29
N ARG A 264 -12.37 24.30 13.68
CA ARG A 264 -11.92 24.40 15.07
C ARG A 264 -12.21 25.78 15.60
N TYR A 265 -12.89 25.86 16.73
CA TYR A 265 -13.21 27.08 17.42
C TYR A 265 -12.54 27.08 18.80
N LYS A 266 -11.73 28.12 19.06
CA LYS A 266 -11.05 28.33 20.35
C LYS A 266 -11.59 29.60 20.97
N LEU A 267 -12.61 29.49 21.81
CA LEU A 267 -13.21 30.65 22.46
C LEU A 267 -12.19 31.37 23.36
N ASN A 268 -11.47 30.60 24.17
CA ASN A 268 -10.41 31.05 25.07
C ASN A 268 -9.45 29.88 25.39
N LYS A 269 -8.57 30.05 26.41
CA LYS A 269 -7.64 28.98 26.82
C LYS A 269 -8.36 27.77 27.41
N LYS A 270 -9.59 27.91 27.91
CA LYS A 270 -10.35 26.87 28.59
C LYS A 270 -11.34 26.13 27.68
N ILE A 271 -11.89 26.81 26.65
CA ILE A 271 -12.96 26.26 25.83
C ILE A 271 -12.49 26.13 24.39
N LYS A 272 -12.52 24.91 23.86
CA LYS A 272 -12.25 24.57 22.47
C LYS A 272 -13.40 23.72 21.96
N ALA A 273 -13.83 23.95 20.73
CA ALA A 273 -14.81 23.13 20.03
C ALA A 273 -14.31 22.77 18.63
N ALA A 274 -14.76 21.64 18.13
CA ALA A 274 -14.53 21.24 16.76
C ALA A 274 -15.79 20.60 16.18
N ILE A 275 -16.05 20.90 14.91
CA ILE A 275 -17.05 20.22 14.10
C ILE A 275 -16.30 19.59 12.94
N LYS A 276 -16.56 18.33 12.68
CA LYS A 276 -15.98 17.59 11.56
C LYS A 276 -17.10 17.02 10.72
N TRP A 277 -17.04 17.27 9.43
CA TRP A 277 -17.91 16.68 8.43
C TRP A 277 -17.08 15.88 7.45
N ASP A 278 -17.36 14.58 7.35
CA ASP A 278 -16.75 13.66 6.39
C ASP A 278 -17.83 13.21 5.41
N ALA A 279 -17.57 13.40 4.12
CA ALA A 279 -18.38 12.87 3.04
C ALA A 279 -17.56 11.86 2.24
N PHE A 280 -18.09 10.68 2.06
CA PHE A 280 -17.45 9.58 1.34
C PHE A 280 -18.35 9.07 0.22
N TYR A 281 -17.83 9.04 -0.98
CA TYR A 281 -18.46 8.59 -2.21
C TYR A 281 -17.63 7.42 -2.77
N PRO A 282 -17.94 6.16 -2.41
CA PRO A 282 -17.16 4.98 -2.80
C PRO A 282 -17.12 4.75 -4.31
N ASN A 283 -18.20 5.15 -5.00
CA ASN A 283 -18.28 5.12 -6.45
C ASN A 283 -19.09 6.33 -6.92
N LEU A 284 -18.45 7.27 -7.60
CA LEU A 284 -19.10 8.49 -8.10
C LEU A 284 -20.18 8.21 -9.15
N ASN A 285 -20.11 7.06 -9.82
CA ASN A 285 -21.11 6.61 -10.77
C ASN A 285 -22.34 5.99 -10.09
N ASP A 286 -22.26 5.65 -8.81
CA ASP A 286 -23.34 5.10 -8.01
C ASP A 286 -23.87 6.15 -7.03
N LYS A 287 -25.01 6.74 -7.33
CA LYS A 287 -25.62 7.79 -6.50
C LYS A 287 -26.22 7.28 -5.18
N VAL A 288 -26.36 5.97 -5.01
CA VAL A 288 -27.09 5.36 -3.88
C VAL A 288 -26.19 5.21 -2.65
N ASN A 289 -24.89 5.02 -2.83
CA ASN A 289 -23.95 4.69 -1.75
C ASN A 289 -23.11 5.91 -1.33
N ASN A 290 -23.77 6.97 -0.88
CA ASN A 290 -23.08 8.16 -0.36
C ASN A 290 -23.19 8.21 1.16
N TYR A 291 -22.09 8.44 1.84
CA TYR A 291 -22.02 8.44 3.30
C TYR A 291 -21.56 9.79 3.80
N ASN A 292 -22.32 10.35 4.71
CA ASN A 292 -21.99 11.62 5.36
C ASN A 292 -21.95 11.41 6.88
N PHE A 293 -20.85 11.79 7.48
CA PHE A 293 -20.65 11.72 8.92
C PHE A 293 -20.48 13.15 9.46
N LEU A 294 -21.10 13.41 10.59
CA LEU A 294 -20.96 14.67 11.29
C LEU A 294 -20.61 14.37 12.73
N ASP A 295 -19.46 14.90 13.17
CA ASP A 295 -18.96 14.74 14.53
C ASP A 295 -18.78 16.11 15.17
N TYR A 296 -19.00 16.17 16.48
CA TYR A 296 -18.80 17.36 17.30
C TYR A 296 -17.96 16.99 18.53
N GLU A 297 -17.02 17.84 18.87
CA GLU A 297 -16.16 17.73 20.05
C GLU A 297 -16.13 19.06 20.78
N LEU A 298 -16.31 19.04 22.09
CA LEU A 298 -16.17 20.19 22.97
C LEU A 298 -15.25 19.83 24.13
N THR A 299 -14.16 20.57 24.29
CA THR A 299 -13.25 20.45 25.42
C THR A 299 -13.39 21.65 26.34
N TYR A 300 -13.66 21.38 27.61
CA TYR A 300 -13.67 22.39 28.67
C TYR A 300 -12.60 22.08 29.72
N LYS A 301 -11.59 22.95 29.79
CA LYS A 301 -10.50 22.86 30.77
C LYS A 301 -10.91 23.64 32.03
N LEU A 302 -11.25 22.93 33.10
CA LEU A 302 -11.62 23.56 34.36
C LEU A 302 -10.39 24.21 35.04
N ASN A 303 -9.30 23.45 35.14
CA ASN A 303 -8.00 23.87 35.65
C ASN A 303 -6.88 23.08 34.90
N ASP A 304 -5.62 23.17 35.34
CA ASP A 304 -4.51 22.53 34.64
C ASP A 304 -4.55 21.01 34.72
N ASN A 305 -5.25 20.46 35.68
CA ASN A 305 -5.31 19.02 35.96
C ASN A 305 -6.64 18.39 35.50
N LEU A 306 -7.69 19.16 35.23
CA LEU A 306 -9.02 18.59 34.98
C LEU A 306 -9.65 19.15 33.70
N ASN A 307 -9.93 18.24 32.75
CA ASN A 307 -10.60 18.50 31.50
C ASN A 307 -11.92 17.71 31.41
N PHE A 308 -12.94 18.35 30.87
CA PHE A 308 -14.18 17.70 30.44
C PHE A 308 -14.21 17.70 28.91
N ILE A 309 -14.42 16.53 28.30
CA ILE A 309 -14.44 16.35 26.86
C ILE A 309 -15.79 15.73 26.50
N PHE A 310 -16.60 16.48 25.77
CA PHE A 310 -17.86 16.01 25.21
C PHE A 310 -17.65 15.67 23.74
N ILE A 311 -18.03 14.43 23.33
CA ILE A 311 -17.91 13.94 21.95
C ILE A 311 -19.30 13.45 21.54
N ALA A 312 -19.76 13.96 20.40
CA ALA A 312 -20.94 13.46 19.71
C ALA A 312 -20.53 12.96 18.32
N SER A 313 -20.55 11.67 18.12
CA SER A 313 -20.10 11.02 16.88
C SER A 313 -21.28 10.50 16.07
N ASN A 314 -21.10 10.49 14.74
CA ASN A 314 -22.08 10.01 13.78
C ASN A 314 -23.47 10.66 13.98
N LEU A 315 -23.51 11.97 14.13
CA LEU A 315 -24.78 12.72 14.39
C LEU A 315 -25.82 12.51 13.29
N LEU A 316 -25.40 12.21 12.06
CA LEU A 316 -26.28 11.89 10.92
C LEU A 316 -26.78 10.44 10.95
N ASN A 317 -26.32 9.64 11.92
CA ASN A 317 -26.78 8.27 12.18
C ASN A 317 -26.65 7.32 11.00
N VAL A 318 -25.50 7.33 10.35
CA VAL A 318 -25.17 6.35 9.30
C VAL A 318 -25.01 4.98 9.93
N LYS A 319 -25.88 4.02 9.56
CA LYS A 319 -25.97 2.70 10.23
C LYS A 319 -25.11 1.63 9.58
N SER A 320 -24.80 1.77 8.31
CA SER A 320 -23.99 0.78 7.61
C SER A 320 -23.16 1.42 6.51
N PHE A 321 -22.05 0.78 6.20
CA PHE A 321 -21.16 1.11 5.11
C PHE A 321 -21.04 -0.09 4.18
N ASN A 322 -21.32 0.13 2.90
CA ASN A 322 -21.17 -0.90 1.87
C ASN A 322 -19.89 -0.64 1.09
N GLN A 323 -19.06 -1.65 0.97
CA GLN A 323 -17.85 -1.62 0.16
C GLN A 323 -17.97 -2.67 -0.94
N VAL A 324 -17.65 -2.27 -2.16
CA VAL A 324 -17.59 -3.17 -3.31
C VAL A 324 -16.16 -3.17 -3.82
N GLU A 325 -15.57 -4.35 -3.86
CA GLU A 325 -14.25 -4.58 -4.43
C GLU A 325 -14.41 -5.45 -5.68
N ASN A 326 -13.84 -5.00 -6.77
CA ASN A 326 -13.85 -5.73 -8.03
C ASN A 326 -12.42 -6.13 -8.37
N ASN A 327 -12.22 -7.38 -8.66
CA ASN A 327 -11.02 -7.86 -9.33
C ASN A 327 -11.37 -8.32 -10.76
N ASP A 328 -10.44 -8.96 -11.45
CA ASP A 328 -10.61 -9.35 -12.85
C ASP A 328 -11.53 -10.56 -13.07
N PHE A 329 -11.95 -11.26 -12.02
CA PHE A 329 -12.78 -12.46 -12.09
C PHE A 329 -13.88 -12.53 -11.00
N SER A 330 -13.89 -11.62 -10.03
CA SER A 330 -14.91 -11.61 -8.98
C SER A 330 -15.28 -10.21 -8.53
N VAL A 331 -16.51 -10.10 -8.04
CA VAL A 331 -17.03 -8.92 -7.35
C VAL A 331 -17.30 -9.32 -5.92
N PHE A 332 -16.64 -8.65 -5.00
CA PHE A 332 -16.85 -8.84 -3.57
C PHE A 332 -17.60 -7.64 -3.00
N SER A 333 -18.72 -7.90 -2.35
CA SER A 333 -19.49 -6.87 -1.66
C SER A 333 -19.53 -7.17 -0.17
N SER A 334 -19.14 -6.21 0.64
CA SER A 334 -19.22 -6.31 2.09
C SER A 334 -20.07 -5.18 2.65
N LYS A 335 -20.92 -5.52 3.62
CA LYS A 335 -21.68 -4.56 4.40
C LYS A 335 -21.21 -4.60 5.84
N THR A 336 -20.66 -3.46 6.30
CA THR A 336 -20.21 -3.28 7.68
C THR A 336 -21.26 -2.47 8.44
N ASN A 337 -21.75 -3.02 9.55
CA ASN A 337 -22.61 -2.25 10.45
C ASN A 337 -21.74 -1.29 11.25
N LEU A 338 -22.15 -0.04 11.30
CA LEU A 338 -21.45 1.01 12.01
C LEU A 338 -22.10 1.26 13.37
N THR A 339 -21.29 1.78 14.29
CA THR A 339 -21.83 2.29 15.55
C THR A 339 -22.79 3.44 15.24
N GLU A 340 -24.00 3.33 15.75
CA GLU A 340 -25.02 4.35 15.62
C GLU A 340 -24.56 5.66 16.32
N ARG A 341 -25.38 6.68 16.25
CA ARG A 341 -25.14 7.95 16.93
C ARG A 341 -24.72 7.71 18.38
N MET A 342 -23.61 8.28 18.77
CA MET A 342 -23.04 8.10 20.10
C MET A 342 -22.71 9.45 20.72
N VAL A 343 -23.05 9.62 22.00
CA VAL A 343 -22.66 10.78 22.79
C VAL A 343 -21.90 10.31 24.01
N LEU A 344 -20.72 10.87 24.22
CA LEU A 344 -19.81 10.50 25.31
C LEU A 344 -19.36 11.75 26.05
N LEU A 345 -19.23 11.61 27.37
CA LEU A 345 -18.59 12.59 28.22
C LEU A 345 -17.39 11.92 28.92
N TYR A 346 -16.21 12.46 28.65
CA TYR A 346 -14.96 12.03 29.28
C TYR A 346 -14.55 13.06 30.32
N VAL A 347 -14.02 12.56 31.42
CA VAL A 347 -13.34 13.37 32.43
C VAL A 347 -11.89 12.93 32.47
N GLU A 348 -10.98 13.82 32.08
CA GLU A 348 -9.54 13.57 32.09
C GLU A 348 -8.93 14.30 33.28
N TYR A 349 -8.24 13.57 34.13
CA TYR A 349 -7.49 14.10 35.25
C TYR A 349 -6.01 13.75 35.13
N THR A 350 -5.16 14.78 35.17
CA THR A 350 -3.70 14.62 35.12
C THR A 350 -3.12 14.86 36.50
N PHE A 351 -2.37 13.89 37.02
CA PHE A 351 -1.72 13.93 38.34
C PHE A 351 -0.44 14.76 38.33
#